data_c7d4c3c0bbbbd5e685e3b90df95c9fd3
#
_entry.id   c7d4c3c0bbbbd5e685e3b90df95c9fd3
#
_cell.length_a   1.000
_cell.length_b   1.000
_cell.length_c   1.000
_cell.angle_alpha   90.00
_cell.angle_beta   90.00
_cell.angle_gamma   90.00
#
_symmetry.space_group_name_H-M   'P 1'
#
loop_
_entity.id
_entity.type
_entity.pdbx_description
1 polymer ?
#
loop_
_entity_poly.entity_id
_entity_poly.type
_entity_poly.pdbx_seq_one_letter_code
_entity_poly.pdbx_strand_id
1 'polypeptide(L)'
;MLSKLNQNVRQYMLVTFNYWNFTVTDGALRMLVVLYFYDLGYSTLEIASLFLFYEFFGVVTNLIGGWLGARLGLNRTMNIGLGMQIIALSMLAVPASWLSIPWVMAAQALSGIAKDLNKMSAKSSIKTLVPENAQGALYKWIAILTGSKNALKGAGFFLGGALLSLIGFQYAVAAMAGVLLLVFIGSVISLKSDLGKAKNKPKFSEIFSKSSSVNILSAARMFLFGARDVWFVIALPIYLGSVFGWDHSAVGGFLAIWVIGYGIIQGIAPKITGSKSGHTPDGKAAIVWALVLSVVTGVIAYSVQQQWYPEVVIVVGLMIFGAVFAVNSSLHSYLIVSYAKGDGVSLDVGFYYMANAMGRLIGTILSGWVFQMWGFSACLWVSFAFLALTTIISFWLPIGTNQKLAQQ
;
A
#
# COMPACT_ATOMS: atom_id res chain seq x y z
N MET A 1 -26.30 20.29 -6.16
CA MET A 1 -26.18 19.59 -4.87
C MET A 1 -24.89 19.96 -4.12
N LEU A 2 -23.75 20.06 -4.78
CA LEU A 2 -22.44 20.42 -4.18
C LEU A 2 -22.36 21.86 -3.64
N SER A 3 -23.13 22.80 -4.18
CA SER A 3 -23.13 24.21 -3.76
C SER A 3 -23.74 24.44 -2.36
N LYS A 4 -24.51 23.50 -1.83
CA LYS A 4 -25.14 23.55 -0.50
C LYS A 4 -24.30 22.94 0.62
N LEU A 5 -23.15 22.32 0.29
CA LEU A 5 -22.28 21.69 1.28
C LEU A 5 -21.32 22.71 1.91
N ASN A 6 -21.01 22.51 3.20
CA ASN A 6 -19.99 23.27 3.90
C ASN A 6 -18.66 23.21 3.11
N GLN A 7 -17.96 24.34 3.02
CA GLN A 7 -16.74 24.50 2.23
C GLN A 7 -15.69 23.44 2.58
N ASN A 8 -15.55 23.05 3.84
CA ASN A 8 -14.62 22.02 4.28
C ASN A 8 -14.99 20.64 3.72
N VAL A 9 -16.28 20.28 3.71
CA VAL A 9 -16.77 19.02 3.13
C VAL A 9 -16.51 18.97 1.63
N ARG A 10 -16.72 20.07 0.93
CA ARG A 10 -16.44 20.17 -0.52
C ARG A 10 -14.95 20.00 -0.81
N GLN A 11 -14.07 20.63 -0.04
CA GLN A 11 -12.60 20.45 -0.17
C GLN A 11 -12.20 19.00 0.09
N TYR A 12 -12.77 18.36 1.12
CA TYR A 12 -12.52 16.96 1.43
C TYR A 12 -12.96 16.02 0.30
N MET A 13 -14.16 16.24 -0.28
CA MET A 13 -14.64 15.44 -1.41
C MET A 13 -13.71 15.55 -2.63
N LEU A 14 -13.21 16.75 -2.94
CA LEU A 14 -12.26 16.96 -4.03
C LEU A 14 -10.92 16.26 -3.78
N VAL A 15 -10.36 16.39 -2.56
CA VAL A 15 -9.14 15.70 -2.17
C VAL A 15 -9.31 14.17 -2.26
N THR A 16 -10.45 13.66 -1.80
CA THR A 16 -10.76 12.23 -1.87
C THR A 16 -10.90 11.75 -3.32
N PHE A 17 -11.59 12.50 -4.16
CA PHE A 17 -11.76 12.21 -5.57
C PHE A 17 -10.42 12.18 -6.32
N ASN A 18 -9.55 13.16 -6.08
CA ASN A 18 -8.20 13.20 -6.63
C ASN A 18 -7.39 11.97 -6.22
N TYR A 19 -7.45 11.61 -4.94
CA TYR A 19 -6.75 10.43 -4.40
C TYR A 19 -7.30 9.11 -4.96
N TRP A 20 -8.59 9.02 -5.21
CA TRP A 20 -9.22 7.86 -5.84
C TRP A 20 -8.74 7.65 -7.27
N ASN A 21 -8.77 8.71 -8.10
CA ASN A 21 -8.27 8.63 -9.47
C ASN A 21 -6.79 8.26 -9.53
N PHE A 22 -5.98 8.89 -8.67
CA PHE A 22 -4.58 8.52 -8.52
C PHE A 22 -4.43 7.04 -8.17
N THR A 23 -5.19 6.53 -7.22
CA THR A 23 -5.09 5.15 -6.73
C THR A 23 -5.47 4.13 -7.80
N VAL A 24 -6.48 4.41 -8.62
CA VAL A 24 -6.87 3.55 -9.75
C VAL A 24 -5.73 3.47 -10.77
N THR A 25 -5.17 4.61 -11.17
CA THR A 25 -4.09 4.65 -12.16
C THR A 25 -2.79 4.04 -11.63
N ASP A 26 -2.46 4.20 -10.34
CA ASP A 26 -1.32 3.53 -9.68
C ASP A 26 -1.48 2.00 -9.68
N GLY A 27 -2.69 1.52 -9.39
CA GLY A 27 -3.00 0.08 -9.46
C GLY A 27 -2.89 -0.46 -10.87
N ALA A 28 -3.51 0.21 -11.84
CA ALA A 28 -3.50 -0.19 -13.24
C ALA A 28 -2.08 -0.20 -13.82
N LEU A 29 -1.29 0.84 -13.55
CA LEU A 29 0.10 0.94 -13.99
C LEU A 29 0.94 -0.24 -13.51
N ARG A 30 0.75 -0.68 -12.26
CA ARG A 30 1.48 -1.82 -11.71
C ARG A 30 1.23 -3.11 -12.51
N MET A 31 -0.02 -3.41 -12.83
CA MET A 31 -0.35 -4.60 -13.64
C MET A 31 0.13 -4.45 -15.08
N LEU A 32 -0.08 -3.29 -15.70
CA LEU A 32 0.41 -3.00 -17.04
C LEU A 32 1.91 -3.26 -17.16
N VAL A 33 2.72 -2.73 -16.23
CA VAL A 33 4.19 -2.92 -16.28
C VAL A 33 4.57 -4.39 -16.07
N VAL A 34 4.00 -5.07 -15.09
CA VAL A 34 4.35 -6.47 -14.83
C VAL A 34 4.03 -7.36 -16.03
N LEU A 35 2.81 -7.29 -16.54
CA LEU A 35 2.34 -8.19 -17.59
C LEU A 35 2.99 -7.84 -18.93
N TYR A 36 3.07 -6.56 -19.30
CA TYR A 36 3.65 -6.15 -20.59
C TYR A 36 5.14 -6.48 -20.70
N PHE A 37 5.95 -6.24 -19.66
CA PHE A 37 7.37 -6.55 -19.73
C PHE A 37 7.63 -8.06 -19.66
N TYR A 38 6.74 -8.83 -19.01
CA TYR A 38 6.78 -10.27 -19.08
C TYR A 38 6.51 -10.79 -20.50
N ASP A 39 5.50 -10.24 -21.18
CA ASP A 39 5.19 -10.59 -22.59
C ASP A 39 6.32 -10.22 -23.56
N LEU A 40 7.11 -9.17 -23.24
CA LEU A 40 8.32 -8.82 -23.99
C LEU A 40 9.50 -9.76 -23.74
N GLY A 41 9.35 -10.76 -22.86
CA GLY A 41 10.40 -11.75 -22.54
C GLY A 41 11.41 -11.33 -21.48
N TYR A 42 11.11 -10.27 -20.71
CA TYR A 42 11.96 -9.90 -19.57
C TYR A 42 11.88 -10.96 -18.48
N SER A 43 13.00 -11.26 -17.87
CA SER A 43 13.06 -12.14 -16.70
C SER A 43 12.33 -11.54 -15.50
N THR A 44 11.89 -12.39 -14.58
CA THR A 44 11.18 -11.93 -13.37
C THR A 44 12.02 -11.01 -12.49
N LEU A 45 13.34 -11.19 -12.47
CA LEU A 45 14.26 -10.31 -11.76
C LEU A 45 14.36 -8.93 -12.43
N GLU A 46 14.43 -8.88 -13.76
CA GLU A 46 14.40 -7.62 -14.50
C GLU A 46 13.09 -6.87 -14.26
N ILE A 47 11.93 -7.56 -14.29
CA ILE A 47 10.64 -6.97 -13.97
C ILE A 47 10.62 -6.44 -12.52
N ALA A 48 11.15 -7.19 -11.55
CA ALA A 48 11.26 -6.72 -10.18
C ALA A 48 12.14 -5.46 -10.07
N SER A 49 13.22 -5.38 -10.85
CA SER A 49 14.11 -4.21 -10.88
C SER A 49 13.40 -2.95 -11.37
N LEU A 50 12.43 -3.05 -12.27
CA LEU A 50 11.62 -1.92 -12.74
C LEU A 50 10.90 -1.19 -11.60
N PHE A 51 10.55 -1.91 -10.52
CA PHE A 51 9.89 -1.36 -9.33
C PHE A 51 10.85 -0.95 -8.22
N LEU A 52 12.15 -1.20 -8.35
CA LEU A 52 13.14 -0.91 -7.31
C LEU A 52 13.07 0.54 -6.85
N PHE A 53 13.10 1.49 -7.79
CA PHE A 53 13.05 2.90 -7.46
C PHE A 53 11.66 3.35 -6.98
N TYR A 54 10.58 2.73 -7.49
CA TYR A 54 9.23 2.98 -6.97
C TYR A 54 9.12 2.69 -5.46
N GLU A 55 9.64 1.56 -5.02
CA GLU A 55 9.58 1.19 -3.60
C GLU A 55 10.65 1.92 -2.78
N PHE A 56 11.88 2.13 -3.32
CA PHE A 56 12.94 2.86 -2.64
C PHE A 56 12.54 4.31 -2.35
N PHE A 57 12.08 5.04 -3.36
CA PHE A 57 11.59 6.40 -3.15
C PHE A 57 10.32 6.44 -2.30
N GLY A 58 9.53 5.36 -2.28
CA GLY A 58 8.46 5.18 -1.32
C GLY A 58 8.94 5.18 0.13
N VAL A 59 10.08 4.55 0.44
CA VAL A 59 10.71 4.60 1.77
C VAL A 59 11.09 6.04 2.12
N VAL A 60 11.83 6.71 1.24
CA VAL A 60 12.30 8.09 1.44
C VAL A 60 11.12 9.06 1.59
N THR A 61 10.13 8.98 0.70
CA THR A 61 8.99 9.90 0.70
C THR A 61 8.06 9.69 1.89
N ASN A 62 7.91 8.48 2.41
CA ASN A 62 7.16 8.27 3.66
C ASN A 62 7.87 8.90 4.85
N LEU A 63 9.20 8.87 4.88
CA LEU A 63 9.99 9.47 5.95
C LEU A 63 9.89 11.01 5.93
N ILE A 64 10.02 11.64 4.75
CA ILE A 64 10.07 13.11 4.63
C ILE A 64 8.74 13.75 4.23
N GLY A 65 7.76 12.97 3.75
CA GLY A 65 6.51 13.50 3.19
C GLY A 65 5.64 14.26 4.18
N GLY A 66 5.62 13.84 5.45
CA GLY A 66 4.93 14.57 6.51
C GLY A 66 5.53 15.97 6.75
N TRP A 67 6.85 16.06 6.73
CA TRP A 67 7.60 17.31 6.83
C TRP A 67 7.35 18.23 5.63
N LEU A 68 7.34 17.67 4.42
CA LEU A 68 7.08 18.40 3.19
C LEU A 68 5.65 18.96 3.13
N GLY A 69 4.66 18.14 3.50
CA GLY A 69 3.25 18.53 3.56
C GLY A 69 2.99 19.67 4.55
N ALA A 70 3.66 19.64 5.71
CA ALA A 70 3.58 20.71 6.70
C ALA A 70 4.18 22.04 6.20
N ARG A 71 5.20 21.99 5.32
CA ARG A 71 5.85 23.20 4.78
C ARG A 71 5.16 23.79 3.56
N LEU A 72 4.75 22.95 2.60
CA LEU A 72 4.19 23.39 1.32
C LEU A 72 2.66 23.57 1.35
N GLY A 73 1.99 22.92 2.31
CA GLY A 73 0.55 22.76 2.32
C GLY A 73 0.09 21.49 1.61
N LEU A 74 -0.99 20.89 2.10
CA LEU A 74 -1.45 19.57 1.68
C LEU A 74 -1.92 19.54 0.22
N ASN A 75 -2.68 20.57 -0.19
CA ASN A 75 -3.23 20.65 -1.55
C ASN A 75 -2.13 20.85 -2.60
N ARG A 76 -1.12 21.68 -2.30
CA ARG A 76 0.06 21.83 -3.18
C ARG A 76 0.84 20.53 -3.30
N THR A 77 1.05 19.82 -2.18
CA THR A 77 1.73 18.54 -2.16
C THR A 77 0.98 17.49 -2.98
N MET A 78 -0.37 17.47 -2.91
CA MET A 78 -1.21 16.60 -3.74
C MET A 78 -1.08 16.92 -5.23
N ASN A 79 -1.15 18.21 -5.61
CA ASN A 79 -1.02 18.62 -7.00
C ASN A 79 0.38 18.31 -7.58
N ILE A 80 1.45 18.50 -6.80
CA ILE A 80 2.80 18.05 -7.19
C ILE A 80 2.78 16.53 -7.46
N GLY A 81 2.20 15.74 -6.57
CA GLY A 81 2.09 14.29 -6.77
C GLY A 81 1.29 13.91 -8.01
N LEU A 82 0.13 14.56 -8.28
CA LEU A 82 -0.65 14.34 -9.51
C LEU A 82 0.18 14.67 -10.76
N GLY A 83 0.87 15.82 -10.77
CA GLY A 83 1.74 16.22 -11.87
C GLY A 83 2.88 15.23 -12.13
N MET A 84 3.54 14.75 -11.06
CA MET A 84 4.60 13.72 -11.17
C MET A 84 4.07 12.41 -11.76
N GLN A 85 2.85 11.99 -11.38
CA GLN A 85 2.24 10.78 -11.94
C GLN A 85 1.90 10.94 -13.42
N ILE A 86 1.42 12.11 -13.85
CA ILE A 86 1.16 12.41 -15.27
C ILE A 86 2.47 12.31 -16.06
N ILE A 87 3.56 12.90 -15.54
CA ILE A 87 4.88 12.81 -16.18
C ILE A 87 5.34 11.35 -16.26
N ALA A 88 5.21 10.59 -15.17
CA ALA A 88 5.60 9.18 -15.15
C ALA A 88 4.83 8.34 -16.18
N LEU A 89 3.52 8.52 -16.30
CA LEU A 89 2.70 7.85 -17.31
C LEU A 89 3.09 8.29 -18.73
N SER A 90 3.33 9.59 -18.95
CA SER A 90 3.76 10.10 -20.25
C SER A 90 5.13 9.56 -20.67
N MET A 91 6.06 9.38 -19.73
CA MET A 91 7.34 8.72 -19.97
C MET A 91 7.19 7.27 -20.45
N LEU A 92 6.15 6.59 -20.01
CA LEU A 92 5.87 5.19 -20.40
C LEU A 92 5.02 5.08 -21.68
N ALA A 93 4.42 6.16 -22.14
CA ALA A 93 3.62 6.19 -23.38
C ALA A 93 4.48 6.25 -24.67
N VAL A 94 5.80 6.24 -24.54
CA VAL A 94 6.75 6.28 -25.68
C VAL A 94 6.78 4.92 -26.41
N PRO A 95 7.31 4.88 -27.65
CA PRO A 95 7.48 3.61 -28.39
C PRO A 95 8.27 2.57 -27.60
N ALA A 96 7.95 1.28 -27.79
CA ALA A 96 8.57 0.16 -27.07
C ALA A 96 10.11 0.15 -27.14
N SER A 97 10.70 0.60 -28.25
CA SER A 97 12.15 0.70 -28.45
C SER A 97 12.85 1.66 -27.49
N TRP A 98 12.12 2.57 -26.86
CA TRP A 98 12.65 3.55 -25.89
C TRP A 98 12.48 3.07 -24.43
N LEU A 99 11.67 2.02 -24.20
CA LEU A 99 11.37 1.49 -22.87
C LEU A 99 12.52 0.64 -22.31
N SER A 100 13.70 1.23 -22.16
CA SER A 100 14.83 0.58 -21.48
C SER A 100 14.56 0.44 -19.97
N ILE A 101 15.21 -0.53 -19.31
CA ILE A 101 15.10 -0.73 -17.86
C ILE A 101 15.34 0.58 -17.08
N PRO A 102 16.43 1.35 -17.31
CA PRO A 102 16.65 2.60 -16.58
C PRO A 102 15.55 3.65 -16.82
N TRP A 103 15.01 3.73 -18.04
CA TRP A 103 13.92 4.65 -18.38
C TRP A 103 12.64 4.33 -17.61
N VAL A 104 12.26 3.05 -17.58
CA VAL A 104 11.08 2.58 -16.83
C VAL A 104 11.30 2.76 -15.33
N MET A 105 12.50 2.46 -14.81
CA MET A 105 12.85 2.69 -13.40
C MET A 105 12.72 4.17 -13.02
N ALA A 106 13.14 5.10 -13.89
CA ALA A 106 12.98 6.54 -13.65
C ALA A 106 11.49 6.95 -13.61
N ALA A 107 10.67 6.46 -14.53
CA ALA A 107 9.23 6.69 -14.52
C ALA A 107 8.57 6.11 -13.24
N GLN A 108 8.97 4.92 -12.83
CA GLN A 108 8.49 4.29 -11.60
C GLN A 108 8.96 5.02 -10.34
N ALA A 109 10.16 5.63 -10.34
CA ALA A 109 10.60 6.51 -9.26
C ALA A 109 9.64 7.68 -9.04
N LEU A 110 9.31 8.38 -10.12
CA LEU A 110 8.35 9.50 -10.08
C LEU A 110 6.97 9.04 -9.59
N SER A 111 6.49 7.89 -10.08
CA SER A 111 5.22 7.30 -9.65
C SER A 111 5.23 6.92 -8.17
N GLY A 112 6.33 6.38 -7.64
CA GLY A 112 6.49 6.04 -6.22
C GLY A 112 6.42 7.27 -5.32
N ILE A 113 7.14 8.34 -5.68
CA ILE A 113 7.10 9.63 -4.97
C ILE A 113 5.68 10.22 -5.03
N ALA A 114 5.09 10.26 -6.22
CA ALA A 114 3.74 10.77 -6.46
C ALA A 114 2.69 10.08 -5.57
N LYS A 115 2.76 8.75 -5.47
CA LYS A 115 1.88 7.93 -4.62
C LYS A 115 1.93 8.36 -3.16
N ASP A 116 3.13 8.54 -2.62
CA ASP A 116 3.27 8.82 -1.19
C ASP A 116 2.93 10.28 -0.86
N LEU A 117 3.20 11.23 -1.76
CA LEU A 117 2.73 12.62 -1.63
C LEU A 117 1.19 12.71 -1.64
N ASN A 118 0.52 12.02 -2.56
CA ASN A 118 -0.95 11.96 -2.62
C ASN A 118 -1.54 11.30 -1.37
N LYS A 119 -0.96 10.19 -0.91
CA LYS A 119 -1.39 9.47 0.29
C LYS A 119 -1.28 10.36 1.54
N MET A 120 -0.14 11.04 1.71
CA MET A 120 0.09 11.93 2.86
C MET A 120 -0.88 13.10 2.85
N SER A 121 -1.07 13.73 1.71
CA SER A 121 -1.99 14.86 1.54
C SER A 121 -3.43 14.46 1.85
N ALA A 122 -3.92 13.36 1.27
CA ALA A 122 -5.29 12.90 1.48
C ALA A 122 -5.57 12.55 2.96
N LYS A 123 -4.66 11.81 3.62
CA LYS A 123 -4.83 11.42 5.03
C LYS A 123 -4.75 12.60 5.99
N SER A 124 -3.83 13.52 5.75
CA SER A 124 -3.67 14.70 6.62
C SER A 124 -4.81 15.70 6.45
N SER A 125 -5.39 15.81 5.24
CA SER A 125 -6.54 16.70 4.98
C SER A 125 -7.79 16.32 5.80
N ILE A 126 -7.98 15.05 6.11
CA ILE A 126 -9.11 14.63 6.98
C ILE A 126 -9.00 15.32 8.34
N LYS A 127 -7.81 15.31 8.93
CA LYS A 127 -7.57 15.86 10.26
C LYS A 127 -7.82 17.39 10.31
N THR A 128 -7.57 18.10 9.21
CA THR A 128 -7.78 19.55 9.13
C THR A 128 -9.24 19.94 8.83
N LEU A 129 -10.04 19.02 8.32
CA LEU A 129 -11.41 19.28 7.87
C LEU A 129 -12.48 18.79 8.85
N VAL A 130 -12.12 17.96 9.82
CA VAL A 130 -13.01 17.44 10.86
C VAL A 130 -12.75 18.21 12.16
N PRO A 131 -13.80 18.73 12.87
CA PRO A 131 -13.64 19.39 14.15
C PRO A 131 -12.93 18.52 15.19
N GLU A 132 -12.07 19.10 16.05
CA GLU A 132 -11.27 18.39 17.04
C GLU A 132 -12.11 17.57 18.04
N ASN A 133 -13.32 18.03 18.34
CA ASN A 133 -14.27 17.37 19.25
C ASN A 133 -15.10 16.24 18.59
N ALA A 134 -14.94 15.99 17.29
CA ALA A 134 -15.69 15.00 16.52
C ALA A 134 -14.89 13.70 16.24
N GLN A 135 -14.28 13.10 17.27
CA GLN A 135 -13.42 11.91 17.18
C GLN A 135 -14.08 10.74 16.43
N GLY A 136 -15.37 10.49 16.67
CA GLY A 136 -16.12 9.44 15.97
C GLY A 136 -16.27 9.68 14.47
N ALA A 137 -16.45 10.95 14.07
CA ALA A 137 -16.53 11.34 12.67
C ALA A 137 -15.14 11.20 11.99
N LEU A 138 -14.08 11.60 12.67
CA LEU A 138 -12.69 11.44 12.19
C LEU A 138 -12.38 9.98 11.88
N TYR A 139 -12.67 9.07 12.81
CA TYR A 139 -12.47 7.63 12.63
C TYR A 139 -13.25 7.08 11.42
N LYS A 140 -14.54 7.47 11.30
CA LYS A 140 -15.38 7.07 10.16
C LYS A 140 -14.81 7.50 8.82
N TRP A 141 -14.37 8.75 8.70
CA TRP A 141 -13.81 9.28 7.46
C TRP A 141 -12.46 8.64 7.11
N ILE A 142 -11.59 8.38 8.10
CA ILE A 142 -10.34 7.63 7.90
C ILE A 142 -10.62 6.20 7.40
N ALA A 143 -11.61 5.52 7.99
CA ALA A 143 -11.99 4.17 7.59
C ALA A 143 -12.54 4.13 6.16
N ILE A 144 -13.41 5.09 5.79
CA ILE A 144 -13.94 5.23 4.42
C ILE A 144 -12.80 5.48 3.42
N LEU A 145 -11.89 6.42 3.71
CA LEU A 145 -10.78 6.73 2.82
C LEU A 145 -9.85 5.53 2.63
N THR A 146 -9.55 4.80 3.72
CA THR A 146 -8.64 3.64 3.65
C THR A 146 -9.29 2.45 2.97
N GLY A 147 -10.55 2.16 3.27
CA GLY A 147 -11.30 1.07 2.66
C GLY A 147 -11.54 1.31 1.16
N SER A 148 -12.02 2.50 0.80
CA SER A 148 -12.24 2.87 -0.60
C SER A 148 -10.94 2.86 -1.43
N LYS A 149 -9.83 3.30 -0.85
CA LYS A 149 -8.51 3.23 -1.50
C LYS A 149 -8.15 1.78 -1.87
N ASN A 150 -8.34 0.83 -0.96
CA ASN A 150 -7.98 -0.57 -1.24
C ASN A 150 -8.90 -1.17 -2.31
N ALA A 151 -10.20 -0.92 -2.24
CA ALA A 151 -11.15 -1.36 -3.26
C ALA A 151 -10.79 -0.78 -4.65
N LEU A 152 -10.50 0.52 -4.73
CA LEU A 152 -10.13 1.19 -5.98
C LEU A 152 -8.76 0.74 -6.52
N LYS A 153 -7.82 0.38 -5.64
CA LYS A 153 -6.56 -0.24 -6.08
C LYS A 153 -6.79 -1.60 -6.72
N GLY A 154 -7.71 -2.40 -6.16
CA GLY A 154 -8.14 -3.65 -6.76
C GLY A 154 -8.80 -3.43 -8.12
N ALA A 155 -9.74 -2.48 -8.23
CA ALA A 155 -10.32 -2.09 -9.50
C ALA A 155 -9.25 -1.64 -10.52
N GLY A 156 -8.21 -0.93 -10.05
CA GLY A 156 -7.06 -0.55 -10.87
C GLY A 156 -6.30 -1.77 -11.40
N PHE A 157 -6.07 -2.80 -10.62
CA PHE A 157 -5.41 -4.04 -11.07
C PHE A 157 -6.19 -4.72 -12.20
N PHE A 158 -7.51 -4.86 -12.04
CA PHE A 158 -8.37 -5.37 -13.12
C PHE A 158 -8.29 -4.48 -14.36
N LEU A 159 -8.42 -3.16 -14.17
CA LEU A 159 -8.37 -2.20 -15.27
C LEU A 159 -7.03 -2.29 -16.04
N GLY A 160 -5.91 -2.47 -15.34
CA GLY A 160 -4.59 -2.63 -15.96
C GLY A 160 -4.51 -3.87 -16.85
N GLY A 161 -4.96 -5.02 -16.36
CA GLY A 161 -5.02 -6.25 -17.16
C GLY A 161 -5.96 -6.11 -18.36
N ALA A 162 -7.17 -5.58 -18.14
CA ALA A 162 -8.16 -5.38 -19.21
C ALA A 162 -7.69 -4.37 -20.27
N LEU A 163 -7.10 -3.24 -19.88
CA LEU A 163 -6.57 -2.26 -20.82
C LEU A 163 -5.42 -2.83 -21.65
N LEU A 164 -4.53 -3.63 -21.03
CA LEU A 164 -3.46 -4.29 -21.77
C LEU A 164 -4.01 -5.18 -22.87
N SER A 165 -5.03 -5.99 -22.57
CA SER A 165 -5.67 -6.89 -23.52
C SER A 165 -6.45 -6.16 -24.63
N LEU A 166 -7.09 -5.02 -24.31
CA LEU A 166 -8.00 -4.32 -25.23
C LEU A 166 -7.30 -3.33 -26.15
N ILE A 167 -6.38 -2.52 -25.61
CA ILE A 167 -5.77 -1.38 -26.34
C ILE A 167 -4.25 -1.38 -26.31
N GLY A 168 -3.64 -2.32 -25.57
CA GLY A 168 -2.20 -2.41 -25.43
C GLY A 168 -1.60 -1.39 -24.46
N PHE A 169 -0.28 -1.52 -24.19
CA PHE A 169 0.42 -0.80 -23.13
C PHE A 169 0.46 0.72 -23.36
N GLN A 170 0.92 1.18 -24.52
CA GLN A 170 1.15 2.60 -24.82
C GLN A 170 -0.15 3.41 -24.77
N TYR A 171 -1.22 2.90 -25.39
CA TYR A 171 -2.53 3.58 -25.37
C TYR A 171 -3.15 3.56 -23.98
N ALA A 172 -2.96 2.49 -23.21
CA ALA A 172 -3.45 2.39 -21.83
C ALA A 172 -2.81 3.45 -20.93
N VAL A 173 -1.47 3.58 -20.94
CA VAL A 173 -0.78 4.58 -20.12
C VAL A 173 -1.07 6.00 -20.59
N ALA A 174 -1.20 6.25 -21.91
CA ALA A 174 -1.58 7.56 -22.46
C ALA A 174 -3.00 7.97 -22.03
N ALA A 175 -3.98 7.04 -22.10
CA ALA A 175 -5.34 7.30 -21.65
C ALA A 175 -5.39 7.61 -20.14
N MET A 176 -4.65 6.88 -19.31
CA MET A 176 -4.55 7.16 -17.87
C MET A 176 -3.91 8.53 -17.60
N ALA A 177 -2.87 8.91 -18.35
CA ALA A 177 -2.26 10.24 -18.25
C ALA A 177 -3.27 11.35 -18.59
N GLY A 178 -4.06 11.16 -19.66
CA GLY A 178 -5.12 12.09 -20.06
C GLY A 178 -6.20 12.26 -18.99
N VAL A 179 -6.69 11.17 -18.41
CA VAL A 179 -7.68 11.22 -17.31
C VAL A 179 -7.09 11.97 -16.09
N LEU A 180 -5.86 11.65 -15.68
CA LEU A 180 -5.22 12.34 -14.56
C LEU A 180 -4.94 13.82 -14.85
N LEU A 181 -4.66 14.19 -16.11
CA LEU A 181 -4.49 15.59 -16.49
C LEU A 181 -5.79 16.39 -16.27
N LEU A 182 -6.95 15.83 -16.64
CA LEU A 182 -8.24 16.45 -16.37
C LEU A 182 -8.50 16.61 -14.86
N VAL A 183 -8.19 15.58 -14.07
CA VAL A 183 -8.27 15.62 -12.60
C VAL A 183 -7.33 16.67 -12.03
N PHE A 184 -6.10 16.77 -12.52
CA PHE A 184 -5.11 17.75 -12.10
C PHE A 184 -5.57 19.19 -12.37
N ILE A 185 -6.07 19.48 -13.59
CA ILE A 185 -6.61 20.79 -13.95
C ILE A 185 -7.77 21.17 -13.00
N GLY A 186 -8.73 20.24 -12.80
CA GLY A 186 -9.84 20.44 -11.86
C GLY A 186 -9.35 20.67 -10.43
N SER A 187 -8.30 19.97 -9.99
CA SER A 187 -7.69 20.12 -8.68
C SER A 187 -7.06 21.50 -8.48
N VAL A 188 -6.24 21.95 -9.44
CA VAL A 188 -5.56 23.25 -9.37
C VAL A 188 -6.56 24.42 -9.30
N ILE A 189 -7.65 24.32 -10.06
CA ILE A 189 -8.69 25.38 -10.08
C ILE A 189 -9.53 25.37 -8.81
N SER A 190 -9.83 24.19 -8.24
CA SER A 190 -10.86 24.05 -7.19
C SER A 190 -10.31 23.95 -5.77
N LEU A 191 -9.04 23.53 -5.57
CA LEU A 191 -8.45 23.37 -4.26
C LEU A 191 -7.72 24.63 -3.78
N LYS A 192 -7.96 25.01 -2.52
CA LYS A 192 -7.23 26.13 -1.90
C LYS A 192 -5.78 25.74 -1.60
N SER A 193 -4.82 26.60 -1.96
CA SER A 193 -3.38 26.33 -1.87
C SER A 193 -2.84 26.13 -0.45
N ASP A 194 -3.46 26.76 0.56
CA ASP A 194 -2.89 26.87 1.91
C ASP A 194 -3.48 25.89 2.96
N LEU A 195 -4.29 24.92 2.54
CA LEU A 195 -4.86 23.94 3.44
C LEU A 195 -3.76 23.12 4.15
N GLY A 196 -3.80 23.05 5.48
CA GLY A 196 -2.94 22.20 6.28
C GLY A 196 -1.47 22.64 6.42
N LYS A 197 -1.15 23.88 6.06
CA LYS A 197 0.17 24.45 6.32
C LYS A 197 0.37 24.68 7.83
N ALA A 198 1.36 24.02 8.41
CA ALA A 198 1.62 24.09 9.85
C ALA A 198 2.16 25.47 10.27
N LYS A 199 1.70 25.95 11.44
CA LYS A 199 2.24 27.18 12.08
C LYS A 199 3.66 26.91 12.62
N ASN A 200 3.88 25.79 13.29
CA ASN A 200 5.19 25.34 13.77
C ASN A 200 5.73 24.23 12.84
N LYS A 201 6.89 24.47 12.25
CA LYS A 201 7.51 23.54 11.29
C LYS A 201 8.36 22.53 12.07
N PRO A 202 8.09 21.21 12.00
CA PRO A 202 8.90 20.21 12.70
C PRO A 202 10.36 20.26 12.20
N LYS A 203 11.30 20.00 13.13
CA LYS A 203 12.72 19.90 12.81
C LYS A 203 13.02 18.58 12.12
N PHE A 204 13.97 18.58 11.19
CA PHE A 204 14.35 17.39 10.45
C PHE A 204 14.96 16.29 11.35
N SER A 205 15.64 16.70 12.43
CA SER A 205 16.23 15.77 13.42
C SER A 205 15.21 14.95 14.21
N GLU A 206 13.94 15.31 14.20
CA GLU A 206 12.87 14.62 14.96
C GLU A 206 12.21 13.47 14.18
N ILE A 207 12.70 13.16 12.98
CA ILE A 207 12.08 12.18 12.06
C ILE A 207 12.17 10.74 12.59
N PHE A 208 13.23 10.40 13.35
CA PHE A 208 13.43 9.04 13.84
C PHE A 208 12.71 8.80 15.17
N SER A 209 11.93 7.70 15.25
CA SER A 209 11.25 7.30 16.49
C SER A 209 12.26 6.88 17.56
N LYS A 210 11.97 7.23 18.83
CA LYS A 210 12.76 6.84 19.99
C LYS A 210 12.02 5.85 20.90
N SER A 211 10.72 5.58 20.65
CA SER A 211 9.93 4.63 21.44
C SER A 211 10.28 3.19 21.08
N SER A 212 10.64 2.38 22.08
CA SER A 212 10.92 0.95 21.91
C SER A 212 9.71 0.22 21.29
N SER A 213 8.50 0.47 21.79
CA SER A 213 7.27 -0.17 21.28
C SER A 213 7.01 0.18 19.82
N VAL A 214 7.24 1.44 19.42
CA VAL A 214 7.11 1.87 18.03
C VAL A 214 8.17 1.22 17.14
N ASN A 215 9.42 1.12 17.62
CA ASN A 215 10.50 0.48 16.87
C ASN A 215 10.23 -1.02 16.65
N ILE A 216 9.80 -1.74 17.70
CA ILE A 216 9.46 -3.17 17.65
C ILE A 216 8.28 -3.39 16.68
N LEU A 217 7.21 -2.60 16.82
CA LEU A 217 6.05 -2.70 15.93
C LEU A 217 6.41 -2.37 14.48
N SER A 218 7.30 -1.40 14.25
CA SER A 218 7.78 -1.03 12.93
C SER A 218 8.61 -2.14 12.29
N ALA A 219 9.48 -2.81 13.05
CA ALA A 219 10.22 -3.98 12.61
C ALA A 219 9.28 -5.16 12.27
N ALA A 220 8.31 -5.47 13.14
CA ALA A 220 7.30 -6.48 12.87
C ALA A 220 6.49 -6.15 11.61
N ARG A 221 6.14 -4.87 11.39
CA ARG A 221 5.44 -4.41 10.20
C ARG A 221 6.25 -4.57 8.92
N MET A 222 7.55 -4.34 8.99
CA MET A 222 8.46 -4.52 7.85
C MET A 222 8.41 -5.96 7.33
N PHE A 223 8.57 -6.94 8.21
CA PHE A 223 8.50 -8.35 7.84
C PHE A 223 7.09 -8.78 7.43
N LEU A 224 6.04 -8.32 8.11
CA LEU A 224 4.65 -8.61 7.75
C LEU A 224 4.32 -8.20 6.32
N PHE A 225 4.75 -7.02 5.87
CA PHE A 225 4.48 -6.53 4.52
C PHE A 225 5.44 -7.12 3.49
N GLY A 226 6.69 -7.38 3.87
CA GLY A 226 7.63 -8.15 3.06
C GLY A 226 7.11 -9.55 2.74
N ALA A 227 6.53 -10.23 3.73
CA ALA A 227 5.94 -11.56 3.58
C ALA A 227 4.86 -11.62 2.49
N ARG A 228 4.01 -10.60 2.39
CA ARG A 228 3.03 -10.52 1.31
C ARG A 228 3.68 -10.21 -0.04
N ASP A 229 4.57 -9.22 -0.07
CA ASP A 229 5.06 -8.69 -1.34
C ASP A 229 6.06 -9.65 -2.02
N VAL A 230 6.67 -10.59 -1.29
CA VAL A 230 7.57 -11.61 -1.87
C VAL A 230 6.86 -12.55 -2.85
N TRP A 231 5.57 -12.74 -2.76
CA TRP A 231 4.82 -13.56 -3.73
C TRP A 231 3.78 -12.76 -4.52
N PHE A 232 3.24 -11.66 -3.95
CA PHE A 232 2.06 -10.97 -4.51
C PHE A 232 2.40 -10.08 -5.70
N VAL A 233 3.55 -9.38 -5.66
CA VAL A 233 3.79 -8.22 -6.55
C VAL A 233 4.20 -8.65 -7.96
N ILE A 234 5.11 -9.60 -8.08
CA ILE A 234 5.72 -10.06 -9.33
C ILE A 234 5.43 -11.55 -9.55
N ALA A 235 5.76 -12.39 -8.56
CA ALA A 235 5.72 -13.84 -8.71
C ALA A 235 4.31 -14.36 -9.01
N LEU A 236 3.29 -13.89 -8.29
CA LEU A 236 1.92 -14.40 -8.45
C LEU A 236 1.32 -14.09 -9.83
N PRO A 237 1.28 -12.85 -10.33
CA PRO A 237 0.72 -12.58 -11.65
C PRO A 237 1.43 -13.36 -12.76
N ILE A 238 2.76 -13.49 -12.69
CA ILE A 238 3.53 -14.28 -13.67
C ILE A 238 3.21 -15.76 -13.54
N TYR A 239 3.15 -16.30 -12.32
CA TYR A 239 2.82 -17.71 -12.08
C TYR A 239 1.44 -18.09 -12.60
N LEU A 240 0.41 -17.26 -12.35
CA LEU A 240 -0.94 -17.49 -12.84
C LEU A 240 -1.00 -17.51 -14.38
N GLY A 241 -0.29 -16.60 -15.04
CA GLY A 241 -0.22 -16.56 -16.50
C GLY A 241 0.62 -17.70 -17.09
N SER A 242 1.85 -17.93 -16.58
CA SER A 242 2.80 -18.87 -17.19
C SER A 242 2.52 -20.34 -16.87
N VAL A 243 2.00 -20.65 -15.69
CA VAL A 243 1.79 -22.03 -15.21
C VAL A 243 0.35 -22.47 -15.37
N PHE A 244 -0.62 -21.59 -15.06
CA PHE A 244 -2.04 -21.92 -15.20
C PHE A 244 -2.65 -21.44 -16.52
N GLY A 245 -1.91 -20.68 -17.33
CA GLY A 245 -2.39 -20.21 -18.64
C GLY A 245 -3.49 -19.13 -18.56
N TRP A 246 -3.60 -18.44 -17.42
CA TRP A 246 -4.59 -17.38 -17.25
C TRP A 246 -4.26 -16.18 -18.13
N ASP A 247 -5.28 -15.61 -18.79
CA ASP A 247 -5.12 -14.36 -19.53
C ASP A 247 -4.94 -13.15 -18.59
N HIS A 248 -4.51 -12.01 -19.14
CA HIS A 248 -4.25 -10.78 -18.36
C HIS A 248 -5.47 -10.29 -17.58
N SER A 249 -6.68 -10.46 -18.15
CA SER A 249 -7.92 -10.04 -17.50
C SER A 249 -8.26 -10.93 -16.31
N ALA A 250 -8.07 -12.25 -16.44
CA ALA A 250 -8.26 -13.21 -15.36
C ALA A 250 -7.27 -12.96 -14.21
N VAL A 251 -5.98 -12.76 -14.52
CA VAL A 251 -4.95 -12.40 -13.53
C VAL A 251 -5.30 -11.10 -12.81
N GLY A 252 -5.63 -10.05 -13.57
CA GLY A 252 -6.05 -8.77 -13.02
C GLY A 252 -7.31 -8.87 -12.17
N GLY A 253 -8.28 -9.68 -12.61
CA GLY A 253 -9.53 -9.97 -11.92
C GLY A 253 -9.33 -10.66 -10.58
N PHE A 254 -8.49 -11.69 -10.52
CA PHE A 254 -8.15 -12.38 -9.28
C PHE A 254 -7.50 -11.45 -8.27
N LEU A 255 -6.49 -10.68 -8.70
CA LEU A 255 -5.82 -9.70 -7.84
C LEU A 255 -6.75 -8.59 -7.37
N ALA A 256 -7.71 -8.18 -8.23
CA ALA A 256 -8.74 -7.22 -7.86
C ALA A 256 -9.65 -7.77 -6.74
N ILE A 257 -10.17 -8.98 -6.91
CA ILE A 257 -11.02 -9.65 -5.91
C ILE A 257 -10.25 -9.81 -4.61
N TRP A 258 -8.97 -10.21 -4.67
CA TRP A 258 -8.11 -10.36 -3.50
C TRP A 258 -7.96 -9.03 -2.73
N VAL A 259 -7.64 -7.93 -3.41
CA VAL A 259 -7.44 -6.62 -2.77
C VAL A 259 -8.75 -6.01 -2.27
N ILE A 260 -9.86 -6.21 -2.99
CA ILE A 260 -11.20 -5.77 -2.56
C ILE A 260 -11.61 -6.54 -1.31
N GLY A 261 -11.50 -7.87 -1.32
CA GLY A 261 -11.78 -8.73 -0.18
C GLY A 261 -10.92 -8.37 1.05
N TYR A 262 -9.62 -8.15 0.82
CA TYR A 262 -8.71 -7.62 1.84
C TYR A 262 -9.22 -6.29 2.44
N GLY A 263 -9.66 -5.35 1.61
CA GLY A 263 -10.19 -4.07 2.07
C GLY A 263 -11.46 -4.19 2.89
N ILE A 264 -12.38 -5.08 2.50
CA ILE A 264 -13.63 -5.36 3.23
C ILE A 264 -13.31 -5.93 4.61
N ILE A 265 -12.48 -6.98 4.67
CA ILE A 265 -12.10 -7.63 5.92
C ILE A 265 -11.34 -6.66 6.84
N GLN A 266 -10.48 -5.82 6.29
CA GLN A 266 -9.80 -4.79 7.04
C GLN A 266 -10.77 -3.80 7.70
N GLY A 267 -11.87 -3.45 7.02
CA GLY A 267 -12.92 -2.60 7.56
C GLY A 267 -13.71 -3.23 8.71
N ILE A 268 -13.87 -4.56 8.73
CA ILE A 268 -14.56 -5.30 9.80
C ILE A 268 -13.61 -5.89 10.87
N ALA A 269 -12.29 -5.79 10.67
CA ALA A 269 -11.28 -6.32 11.58
C ALA A 269 -11.47 -5.89 13.05
N PRO A 270 -11.89 -4.65 13.39
CA PRO A 270 -12.20 -4.27 14.76
C PRO A 270 -13.30 -5.12 15.41
N LYS A 271 -14.25 -5.63 14.60
CA LYS A 271 -15.29 -6.54 15.10
C LYS A 271 -14.74 -7.94 15.38
N ILE A 272 -13.81 -8.41 14.51
CA ILE A 272 -13.18 -9.74 14.61
C ILE A 272 -12.25 -9.79 15.82
N THR A 273 -11.52 -8.72 16.11
CA THR A 273 -10.57 -8.63 17.23
C THR A 273 -11.21 -8.26 18.57
N GLY A 274 -12.54 -8.23 18.66
CA GLY A 274 -13.26 -8.05 19.93
C GLY A 274 -13.35 -6.60 20.43
N SER A 275 -13.00 -5.61 19.63
CA SER A 275 -13.04 -4.19 20.02
C SER A 275 -14.43 -3.67 20.43
N LYS A 276 -15.51 -4.37 20.04
CA LYS A 276 -16.89 -4.03 20.44
C LYS A 276 -17.22 -4.42 21.89
N SER A 277 -16.49 -5.35 22.49
CA SER A 277 -16.70 -5.82 23.87
C SER A 277 -15.88 -5.07 24.92
N GLY A 278 -15.32 -3.90 24.56
CA GLY A 278 -14.51 -3.09 25.46
C GLY A 278 -13.06 -3.59 25.62
N HIS A 279 -12.67 -4.68 24.94
CA HIS A 279 -11.30 -5.15 24.91
C HIS A 279 -10.52 -4.43 23.84
N THR A 280 -9.52 -3.64 24.22
CA THR A 280 -8.57 -3.05 23.28
C THR A 280 -7.51 -4.10 22.92
N PRO A 281 -7.30 -4.39 21.62
CA PRO A 281 -6.24 -5.32 21.21
C PRO A 281 -4.86 -4.79 21.62
N ASP A 282 -3.98 -5.69 22.04
CA ASP A 282 -2.64 -5.42 22.53
C ASP A 282 -1.57 -6.25 21.80
N GLY A 283 -0.33 -6.30 22.34
CA GLY A 283 0.76 -7.10 21.79
C GLY A 283 0.43 -8.60 21.70
N LYS A 284 -0.39 -9.16 22.62
CA LYS A 284 -0.82 -10.55 22.57
C LYS A 284 -1.68 -10.84 21.33
N ALA A 285 -2.58 -9.93 20.99
CA ALA A 285 -3.36 -10.05 19.76
C ALA A 285 -2.46 -10.05 18.51
N ALA A 286 -1.42 -9.19 18.50
CA ALA A 286 -0.44 -9.16 17.40
C ALA A 286 0.30 -10.51 17.25
N ILE A 287 0.75 -11.12 18.36
CA ILE A 287 1.40 -12.44 18.36
C ILE A 287 0.48 -13.51 17.78
N VAL A 288 -0.75 -13.61 18.31
CA VAL A 288 -1.71 -14.67 17.91
C VAL A 288 -2.05 -14.56 16.43
N TRP A 289 -2.40 -13.37 15.95
CA TRP A 289 -2.78 -13.20 14.55
C TRP A 289 -1.59 -13.35 13.57
N ALA A 290 -0.37 -12.97 13.97
CA ALA A 290 0.84 -13.24 13.20
C ALA A 290 1.14 -14.74 13.12
N LEU A 291 0.98 -15.47 14.23
CA LEU A 291 1.14 -16.92 14.28
C LEU A 291 0.13 -17.64 13.38
N VAL A 292 -1.15 -17.26 13.47
CA VAL A 292 -2.20 -17.82 12.59
C VAL A 292 -1.85 -17.60 11.12
N LEU A 293 -1.40 -16.40 10.75
CA LEU A 293 -0.99 -16.10 9.38
C LEU A 293 0.23 -16.92 8.95
N SER A 294 1.20 -17.12 9.85
CA SER A 294 2.39 -17.95 9.60
C SER A 294 1.97 -19.40 9.33
N VAL A 295 1.11 -19.99 10.17
CA VAL A 295 0.61 -21.36 9.98
C VAL A 295 -0.13 -21.52 8.65
N VAL A 296 -1.05 -20.59 8.35
CA VAL A 296 -1.78 -20.59 7.06
C VAL A 296 -0.82 -20.58 5.88
N THR A 297 0.21 -19.72 5.95
CA THR A 297 1.21 -19.61 4.87
C THR A 297 2.06 -20.89 4.74
N GLY A 298 2.45 -21.49 5.86
CA GLY A 298 3.19 -22.76 5.86
C GLY A 298 2.39 -23.90 5.24
N VAL A 299 1.08 -23.99 5.55
CA VAL A 299 0.19 -24.99 4.93
C VAL A 299 0.09 -24.78 3.42
N ILE A 300 -0.09 -23.52 2.97
CA ILE A 300 -0.15 -23.22 1.53
C ILE A 300 1.19 -23.57 0.86
N ALA A 301 2.32 -23.16 1.44
CA ALA A 301 3.66 -23.44 0.89
C ALA A 301 3.92 -24.94 0.75
N TYR A 302 3.61 -25.71 1.79
CA TYR A 302 3.76 -27.15 1.79
C TYR A 302 2.86 -27.82 0.74
N SER A 303 1.57 -27.45 0.67
CA SER A 303 0.62 -28.03 -0.29
C SER A 303 1.03 -27.74 -1.75
N VAL A 304 1.50 -26.51 -2.03
CA VAL A 304 2.02 -26.16 -3.36
C VAL A 304 3.28 -26.93 -3.69
N GLN A 305 4.19 -27.11 -2.72
CA GLN A 305 5.42 -27.90 -2.90
C GLN A 305 5.12 -29.36 -3.22
N GLN A 306 4.10 -29.94 -2.59
CA GLN A 306 3.65 -31.31 -2.82
C GLN A 306 2.78 -31.46 -4.08
N GLN A 307 2.53 -30.38 -4.83
CA GLN A 307 1.67 -30.36 -6.01
C GLN A 307 0.22 -30.82 -5.75
N TRP A 308 -0.30 -30.61 -4.53
CA TRP A 308 -1.66 -30.97 -4.16
C TRP A 308 -2.65 -29.92 -4.71
N TYR A 309 -3.29 -30.24 -5.85
CA TYR A 309 -4.25 -29.33 -6.51
C TYR A 309 -3.77 -27.87 -6.53
N PRO A 310 -2.60 -27.56 -7.13
CA PRO A 310 -1.89 -26.30 -6.92
C PRO A 310 -2.73 -25.06 -7.26
N GLU A 311 -3.57 -25.13 -8.29
CA GLU A 311 -4.45 -24.02 -8.67
C GLU A 311 -5.48 -23.71 -7.57
N VAL A 312 -6.16 -24.74 -7.05
CA VAL A 312 -7.16 -24.58 -5.97
C VAL A 312 -6.50 -24.08 -4.70
N VAL A 313 -5.35 -24.68 -4.33
CA VAL A 313 -4.60 -24.27 -3.12
C VAL A 313 -4.14 -22.82 -3.23
N ILE A 314 -3.68 -22.39 -4.38
CA ILE A 314 -3.24 -20.99 -4.56
C ILE A 314 -4.45 -20.05 -4.52
N VAL A 315 -5.51 -20.31 -5.28
CA VAL A 315 -6.67 -19.43 -5.31
C VAL A 315 -7.33 -19.34 -3.92
N VAL A 316 -7.70 -20.47 -3.33
CA VAL A 316 -8.40 -20.49 -2.03
C VAL A 316 -7.45 -20.12 -0.89
N GLY A 317 -6.25 -20.70 -0.88
CA GLY A 317 -5.26 -20.46 0.19
C GLY A 317 -4.83 -18.99 0.26
N LEU A 318 -4.58 -18.34 -0.88
CA LEU A 318 -4.21 -16.92 -0.89
C LEU A 318 -5.38 -16.00 -0.56
N MET A 319 -6.64 -16.40 -0.83
CA MET A 319 -7.81 -15.68 -0.32
C MET A 319 -7.89 -15.75 1.21
N ILE A 320 -7.64 -16.93 1.81
CA ILE A 320 -7.57 -17.11 3.27
C ILE A 320 -6.40 -16.30 3.85
N PHE A 321 -5.21 -16.37 3.22
CA PHE A 321 -4.08 -15.51 3.58
C PHE A 321 -4.49 -14.04 3.60
N GLY A 322 -5.15 -13.56 2.54
CA GLY A 322 -5.62 -12.18 2.41
C GLY A 322 -6.52 -11.75 3.56
N ALA A 323 -7.44 -12.64 3.97
CA ALA A 323 -8.35 -12.40 5.08
C ALA A 323 -7.59 -12.25 6.42
N VAL A 324 -6.71 -13.18 6.75
CA VAL A 324 -5.92 -13.15 7.99
C VAL A 324 -4.91 -11.98 7.97
N PHE A 325 -4.29 -11.72 6.82
CA PHE A 325 -3.40 -10.58 6.63
C PHE A 325 -4.11 -9.24 6.83
N ALA A 326 -5.38 -9.13 6.40
CA ALA A 326 -6.20 -7.92 6.61
C ALA A 326 -6.39 -7.61 8.09
N VAL A 327 -6.67 -8.63 8.91
CA VAL A 327 -6.79 -8.48 10.37
C VAL A 327 -5.45 -8.03 10.97
N ASN A 328 -4.33 -8.69 10.63
CA ASN A 328 -3.00 -8.30 11.08
C ASN A 328 -2.67 -6.85 10.71
N SER A 329 -2.94 -6.48 9.46
CA SER A 329 -2.66 -5.11 8.98
C SER A 329 -3.49 -4.04 9.71
N SER A 330 -4.76 -4.34 10.01
CA SER A 330 -5.64 -3.45 10.77
C SER A 330 -5.16 -3.31 12.22
N LEU A 331 -4.82 -4.44 12.85
CA LEU A 331 -4.31 -4.50 14.21
C LEU A 331 -3.02 -3.68 14.38
N HIS A 332 -2.03 -3.88 13.51
CA HIS A 332 -0.79 -3.10 13.54
C HIS A 332 -1.05 -1.60 13.32
N SER A 333 -2.02 -1.25 12.47
CA SER A 333 -2.40 0.15 12.25
C SER A 333 -3.08 0.80 13.44
N TYR A 334 -3.78 0.02 14.27
CA TYR A 334 -4.31 0.46 15.54
C TYR A 334 -3.19 0.63 16.59
N LEU A 335 -2.32 -0.37 16.73
CA LEU A 335 -1.26 -0.38 17.73
C LEU A 335 -0.28 0.78 17.56
N ILE A 336 0.06 1.17 16.31
CA ILE A 336 0.96 2.33 16.11
C ILE A 336 0.37 3.63 16.66
N VAL A 337 -0.92 3.85 16.48
CA VAL A 337 -1.59 5.05 17.02
C VAL A 337 -1.65 4.97 18.55
N SER A 338 -1.86 3.77 19.10
CA SER A 338 -1.89 3.51 20.55
C SER A 338 -0.53 3.72 21.22
N TYR A 339 0.58 3.36 20.57
CA TYR A 339 1.94 3.48 21.11
C TYR A 339 2.59 4.85 20.87
N ALA A 340 2.09 5.63 19.92
CA ALA A 340 2.65 6.94 19.59
C ALA A 340 2.41 7.97 20.71
N LYS A 341 3.44 8.75 21.05
CA LYS A 341 3.36 9.81 22.06
C LYS A 341 2.65 11.05 21.52
N GLY A 342 1.90 11.78 22.39
CA GLY A 342 1.01 12.88 22.00
C GLY A 342 1.65 13.95 21.12
N ASP A 343 2.86 14.41 21.43
CA ASP A 343 3.56 15.46 20.68
C ASP A 343 4.36 14.95 19.47
N GLY A 344 4.46 13.63 19.26
CA GLY A 344 5.26 13.00 18.22
C GLY A 344 4.49 12.06 17.28
N VAL A 345 3.15 12.01 17.35
CA VAL A 345 2.32 11.02 16.63
C VAL A 345 2.62 10.95 15.13
N SER A 346 2.78 12.09 14.46
CA SER A 346 3.05 12.13 13.03
C SER A 346 4.44 11.60 12.66
N LEU A 347 5.42 11.77 13.53
CA LEU A 347 6.79 11.27 13.34
C LEU A 347 6.87 9.76 13.56
N ASP A 348 6.22 9.25 14.63
CA ASP A 348 6.15 7.82 14.92
C ASP A 348 5.41 7.05 13.83
N VAL A 349 4.27 7.60 13.39
CA VAL A 349 3.50 7.04 12.27
C VAL A 349 4.29 7.10 10.97
N GLY A 350 5.04 8.18 10.71
CA GLY A 350 5.92 8.32 9.55
C GLY A 350 7.02 7.25 9.54
N PHE A 351 7.71 7.04 10.66
CA PHE A 351 8.72 6.01 10.83
C PHE A 351 8.15 4.59 10.61
N TYR A 352 6.99 4.31 11.17
CA TYR A 352 6.28 3.05 10.96
C TYR A 352 5.92 2.81 9.48
N TYR A 353 5.47 3.83 8.74
CA TYR A 353 5.18 3.69 7.32
C TYR A 353 6.45 3.59 6.47
N MET A 354 7.57 4.18 6.89
CA MET A 354 8.88 3.97 6.28
C MET A 354 9.30 2.50 6.40
N ALA A 355 9.21 1.90 7.59
CA ALA A 355 9.50 0.49 7.79
C ALA A 355 8.57 -0.42 6.96
N ASN A 356 7.28 -0.09 6.87
CA ASN A 356 6.34 -0.77 5.97
C ASN A 356 6.79 -0.70 4.48
N ALA A 357 7.26 0.45 4.03
CA ALA A 357 7.74 0.63 2.66
C ALA A 357 9.06 -0.13 2.42
N MET A 358 9.95 -0.18 3.43
CA MET A 358 11.17 -0.99 3.38
C MET A 358 10.85 -2.49 3.24
N GLY A 359 9.88 -3.01 4.00
CA GLY A 359 9.42 -4.39 3.87
C GLY A 359 8.91 -4.69 2.46
N ARG A 360 8.17 -3.76 1.87
CA ARG A 360 7.67 -3.89 0.49
C ARG A 360 8.80 -3.87 -0.54
N LEU A 361 9.79 -3.00 -0.36
CA LEU A 361 10.98 -2.95 -1.21
C LEU A 361 11.71 -4.30 -1.21
N ILE A 362 12.01 -4.83 -0.01
CA ILE A 362 12.67 -6.13 0.15
C ILE A 362 11.81 -7.24 -0.48
N GLY A 363 10.50 -7.27 -0.17
CA GLY A 363 9.56 -8.24 -0.72
C GLY A 363 9.49 -8.21 -2.24
N THR A 364 9.47 -7.04 -2.86
CA THR A 364 9.43 -6.89 -4.32
C THR A 364 10.72 -7.43 -4.98
N ILE A 365 11.89 -7.13 -4.43
CA ILE A 365 13.17 -7.64 -4.93
C ILE A 365 13.19 -9.18 -4.81
N LEU A 366 12.84 -9.70 -3.63
CA LEU A 366 12.79 -11.13 -3.39
C LEU A 366 11.73 -11.82 -4.26
N SER A 367 10.60 -11.16 -4.56
CA SER A 367 9.58 -11.70 -5.46
C SER A 367 10.13 -12.06 -6.83
N GLY A 368 10.94 -11.18 -7.42
CA GLY A 368 11.57 -11.46 -8.70
C GLY A 368 12.69 -12.50 -8.60
N TRP A 369 13.61 -12.28 -7.66
CA TRP A 369 14.81 -13.12 -7.52
C TRP A 369 14.49 -14.55 -7.08
N VAL A 370 13.72 -14.73 -6.01
CA VAL A 370 13.38 -16.04 -5.47
C VAL A 370 12.52 -16.83 -6.45
N PHE A 371 11.55 -16.16 -7.11
CA PHE A 371 10.71 -16.81 -8.11
C PHE A 371 11.53 -17.29 -9.31
N GLN A 372 12.46 -16.48 -9.80
CA GLN A 372 13.31 -16.86 -10.94
C GLN A 372 14.22 -18.04 -10.62
N MET A 373 14.78 -18.09 -9.40
CA MET A 373 15.77 -19.12 -9.03
C MET A 373 15.12 -20.43 -8.54
N TRP A 374 13.99 -20.35 -7.82
CA TRP A 374 13.42 -21.50 -7.11
C TRP A 374 11.90 -21.65 -7.26
N GLY A 375 11.26 -20.77 -8.03
CA GLY A 375 9.82 -20.83 -8.32
C GLY A 375 8.92 -20.32 -7.20
N PHE A 376 7.60 -20.48 -7.41
CA PHE A 376 6.57 -19.88 -6.56
C PHE A 376 6.50 -20.47 -5.15
N SER A 377 6.71 -21.77 -5.00
CA SER A 377 6.75 -22.43 -3.70
C SER A 377 7.83 -21.83 -2.78
N ALA A 378 9.02 -21.51 -3.32
CA ALA A 378 10.08 -20.85 -2.56
C ALA A 378 9.67 -19.45 -2.09
N CYS A 379 8.93 -18.67 -2.89
CA CYS A 379 8.40 -17.40 -2.47
C CYS A 379 7.46 -17.55 -1.26
N LEU A 380 6.64 -18.59 -1.24
CA LEU A 380 5.75 -18.89 -0.10
C LEU A 380 6.53 -19.29 1.16
N TRP A 381 7.62 -20.04 1.03
CA TRP A 381 8.49 -20.39 2.16
C TRP A 381 9.24 -19.17 2.71
N VAL A 382 9.70 -18.26 1.88
CA VAL A 382 10.27 -16.97 2.33
C VAL A 382 9.20 -16.12 3.03
N SER A 383 7.96 -16.11 2.52
CA SER A 383 6.82 -15.49 3.18
C SER A 383 6.58 -16.07 4.57
N PHE A 384 6.58 -17.40 4.71
CA PHE A 384 6.47 -18.09 5.98
C PHE A 384 7.57 -17.67 6.96
N ALA A 385 8.84 -17.64 6.52
CA ALA A 385 9.96 -17.22 7.35
C ALA A 385 9.81 -15.77 7.84
N PHE A 386 9.36 -14.85 6.98
CA PHE A 386 9.10 -13.47 7.38
C PHE A 386 7.96 -13.35 8.39
N LEU A 387 6.91 -14.17 8.28
CA LEU A 387 5.81 -14.19 9.25
C LEU A 387 6.21 -14.82 10.57
N ALA A 388 7.07 -15.84 10.56
CA ALA A 388 7.69 -16.38 11.77
C ALA A 388 8.51 -15.30 12.48
N LEU A 389 9.33 -14.53 11.75
CA LEU A 389 10.05 -13.37 12.30
C LEU A 389 9.10 -12.30 12.83
N THR A 390 8.01 -11.99 12.12
CA THR A 390 6.98 -11.07 12.60
C THR A 390 6.42 -11.54 13.95
N THR A 391 6.11 -12.83 14.08
CA THR A 391 5.60 -13.43 15.30
C THR A 391 6.63 -13.32 16.44
N ILE A 392 7.88 -13.70 16.18
CA ILE A 392 8.98 -13.62 17.16
C ILE A 392 9.19 -12.17 17.64
N ILE A 393 9.29 -11.21 16.72
CA ILE A 393 9.46 -9.79 17.07
C ILE A 393 8.27 -9.28 17.88
N SER A 394 7.06 -9.75 17.61
CA SER A 394 5.86 -9.33 18.33
C SER A 394 5.85 -9.76 19.82
N PHE A 395 6.66 -10.74 20.25
CA PHE A 395 6.77 -11.10 21.66
C PHE A 395 7.31 -9.97 22.55
N TRP A 396 8.03 -9.01 21.99
CA TRP A 396 8.52 -7.84 22.72
C TRP A 396 7.55 -6.67 22.74
N LEU A 397 6.34 -6.81 22.15
CA LEU A 397 5.31 -5.77 22.23
C LEU A 397 4.66 -5.74 23.62
N PRO A 398 4.24 -4.57 24.12
CA PRO A 398 3.55 -4.44 25.40
C PRO A 398 2.25 -5.24 25.43
N ILE A 399 2.01 -5.98 26.52
CA ILE A 399 0.84 -6.81 26.77
C ILE A 399 0.06 -6.26 27.98
N GLY A 400 -1.26 -6.06 27.84
CA GLY A 400 -2.17 -5.73 28.92
C GLY A 400 -1.83 -4.43 29.67
N THR A 401 -1.72 -4.50 31.01
CA THR A 401 -1.49 -3.37 31.91
C THR A 401 -0.21 -2.56 31.60
N ASN A 402 0.79 -3.17 30.98
CA ASN A 402 2.03 -2.49 30.56
C ASN A 402 1.82 -1.50 29.41
N GLN A 403 0.68 -1.55 28.72
CA GLN A 403 0.34 -0.61 27.67
C GLN A 403 0.15 0.82 28.21
N LYS A 404 -0.36 0.96 29.45
CA LYS A 404 -0.51 2.26 30.12
C LYS A 404 0.83 2.85 30.58
N LEU A 405 1.80 2.02 30.96
CA LEU A 405 3.14 2.45 31.37
C LEU A 405 4.05 2.84 30.18
N ALA A 406 3.83 2.26 29.01
CA ALA A 406 4.57 2.62 27.79
C ALA A 406 4.14 3.98 27.19
N GLN A 407 3.05 4.57 27.69
CA GLN A 407 2.52 5.88 27.29
C GLN A 407 3.00 7.02 28.23
N GLN A 408 3.58 6.73 29.35
CA GLN A 408 4.27 7.67 30.25
C GLN A 408 5.75 7.78 29.87
#